data_83f95ccb3543555b3ba1e3e6bb207445
#
_entry.id   83f95ccb3543555b3ba1e3e6bb207445
#
_cell.length_a   1.000
_cell.length_b   1.000
_cell.length_c   1.000
_cell.angle_alpha   90.00
_cell.angle_beta   90.00
_cell.angle_gamma   90.00
#
_symmetry.space_group_name_H-M   'P 1'
#
loop_
_entity.id
_entity.type
_entity.pdbx_description
1 polymer ?
#
loop_
_entity_poly.entity_id
_entity_poly.type
_entity_poly.pdbx_seq_one_letter_code
_entity_poly.pdbx_strand_id
1 'polypeptide(L)'
;MRILSITAQKPHSTGSGVYLTETVRGFKELGHTQAVIAGVTREDSVKLPEGVGFYPVYYNSPELPFPVCGMSDEMPYESTRYRYMKPDMVDKFEAAFGSAVLRVVKEFRPDVVICHHLYLLAAIVREKLQDMAVWGICHGTDLRQMYTNPTRAREDTPGDSRAKQDMLPACSAKDGDSELLRRRAG
;
A
#
# COMPACT_ATOMS: atom_id res chain seq x y z
N MET A 1 13.34 15.63 4.26
CA MET A 1 13.31 14.35 3.53
C MET A 1 12.28 14.42 2.40
N ARG A 2 12.44 13.60 1.37
CA ARG A 2 11.48 13.40 0.26
C ARG A 2 10.73 12.10 0.53
N ILE A 3 9.44 12.18 0.80
CA ILE A 3 8.62 11.03 1.21
C ILE A 3 7.62 10.72 0.11
N LEU A 4 7.58 9.48 -0.36
CA LEU A 4 6.59 8.98 -1.31
C LEU A 4 5.59 8.07 -0.59
N SER A 5 4.34 8.50 -0.48
CA SER A 5 3.25 7.68 0.04
C SER A 5 2.50 6.99 -1.10
N ILE A 6 2.20 5.70 -0.94
CA ILE A 6 1.56 4.89 -1.99
C ILE A 6 0.35 4.15 -1.40
N THR A 7 -0.78 4.21 -2.10
CA THR A 7 -1.99 3.44 -1.80
C THR A 7 -2.68 2.96 -3.07
N ALA A 8 -3.31 1.78 -3.02
CA ALA A 8 -4.15 1.29 -4.10
C ALA A 8 -5.59 1.82 -4.04
N GLN A 9 -5.93 2.55 -2.98
CA GLN A 9 -7.29 3.01 -2.68
C GLN A 9 -7.43 4.51 -2.82
N LYS A 10 -8.71 4.95 -2.83
CA LYS A 10 -9.04 6.37 -2.86
C LYS A 10 -8.63 7.06 -1.55
N PRO A 11 -7.82 8.12 -1.59
CA PRO A 11 -7.61 9.00 -0.43
C PRO A 11 -8.95 9.58 0.07
N HIS A 12 -9.05 9.85 1.36
CA HIS A 12 -10.22 10.41 2.07
C HIS A 12 -11.48 9.55 2.15
N SER A 13 -11.56 8.43 1.41
CA SER A 13 -12.82 7.67 1.29
C SER A 13 -12.98 6.58 2.35
N THR A 14 -11.92 6.25 3.07
CA THR A 14 -11.89 5.20 4.11
C THR A 14 -11.04 5.66 5.28
N GLY A 15 -11.08 4.93 6.41
CA GLY A 15 -10.20 5.22 7.55
C GLY A 15 -8.71 5.23 7.17
N SER A 16 -8.27 4.27 6.34
CA SER A 16 -6.88 4.25 5.82
C SER A 16 -6.59 5.40 4.87
N GLY A 17 -7.56 5.82 4.06
CA GLY A 17 -7.43 6.98 3.18
C GLY A 17 -7.33 8.30 3.96
N VAL A 18 -8.12 8.47 5.02
CA VAL A 18 -8.02 9.60 5.95
C VAL A 18 -6.66 9.56 6.66
N TYR A 19 -6.24 8.40 7.16
CA TYR A 19 -4.93 8.25 7.81
C TYR A 19 -3.78 8.67 6.87
N LEU A 20 -3.80 8.25 5.61
CA LEU A 20 -2.82 8.67 4.61
C LEU A 20 -2.77 10.20 4.50
N THR A 21 -3.92 10.83 4.33
CA THR A 21 -3.96 12.28 4.10
C THR A 21 -3.56 13.09 5.32
N GLU A 22 -3.90 12.65 6.53
CA GLU A 22 -3.44 13.27 7.77
C GLU A 22 -1.92 13.06 7.98
N THR A 23 -1.40 11.88 7.64
CA THR A 23 0.05 11.62 7.67
C THR A 23 0.80 12.53 6.70
N VAL A 24 0.28 12.70 5.48
CA VAL A 24 0.84 13.63 4.48
C VAL A 24 0.81 15.06 5.00
N ARG A 25 -0.28 15.49 5.66
CA ARG A 25 -0.38 16.82 6.27
C ARG A 25 0.66 17.01 7.36
N GLY A 26 0.75 16.07 8.31
CA GLY A 26 1.72 16.15 9.41
C GLY A 26 3.17 16.20 8.92
N PHE A 27 3.54 15.38 7.94
CA PHE A 27 4.88 15.46 7.34
C PHE A 27 5.13 16.77 6.60
N LYS A 28 4.09 17.36 5.99
CA LYS A 28 4.21 18.68 5.34
C LYS A 28 4.48 19.77 6.38
N GLU A 29 3.78 19.75 7.52
CA GLU A 29 3.99 20.68 8.63
C GLU A 29 5.41 20.56 9.22
N LEU A 30 5.99 19.34 9.19
CA LEU A 30 7.37 19.09 9.58
C LEU A 30 8.40 19.48 8.50
N GLY A 31 7.97 20.09 7.40
CA GLY A 31 8.85 20.61 6.35
C GLY A 31 9.35 19.53 5.36
N HIS A 32 8.73 18.36 5.29
CA HIS A 32 9.11 17.32 4.34
C HIS A 32 8.50 17.59 2.95
N THR A 33 9.27 17.29 1.89
CA THR A 33 8.77 17.30 0.51
C THR A 33 8.08 15.98 0.23
N GLN A 34 6.88 16.01 -0.38
CA GLN A 34 6.08 14.80 -0.50
C GLN A 34 5.45 14.63 -1.87
N ALA A 35 5.24 13.35 -2.20
CA ALA A 35 4.43 12.91 -3.32
C ALA A 35 3.53 11.75 -2.89
N VAL A 36 2.40 11.60 -3.59
CA VAL A 36 1.41 10.54 -3.34
C VAL A 36 1.09 9.85 -4.65
N ILE A 37 1.21 8.52 -4.68
CA ILE A 37 0.59 7.67 -5.70
C ILE A 37 -0.68 7.08 -5.11
N ALA A 38 -1.81 7.24 -5.77
CA ALA A 38 -3.07 6.67 -5.29
C ALA A 38 -3.94 6.12 -6.43
N GLY A 39 -4.63 5.03 -6.12
CA GLY A 39 -5.66 4.47 -6.98
C GLY A 39 -6.95 5.28 -6.90
N VAL A 40 -7.41 5.80 -8.02
CA VAL A 40 -8.61 6.65 -8.12
C VAL A 40 -9.36 6.38 -9.41
N THR A 41 -10.53 6.95 -9.56
CA THR A 41 -11.22 7.06 -10.85
C THR A 41 -11.08 8.49 -11.39
N ARG A 42 -11.50 8.74 -12.64
CA ARG A 42 -11.40 10.07 -13.24
C ARG A 42 -12.36 11.09 -12.61
N GLU A 43 -13.41 10.61 -11.97
CA GLU A 43 -14.43 11.42 -11.28
C GLU A 43 -14.00 11.83 -9.87
N ASP A 44 -12.94 11.20 -9.32
CA ASP A 44 -12.49 11.49 -7.97
C ASP A 44 -11.73 12.81 -7.90
N SER A 45 -12.08 13.62 -6.91
CA SER A 45 -11.36 14.84 -6.54
C SER A 45 -10.54 14.57 -5.28
N VAL A 46 -9.21 14.54 -5.42
CA VAL A 46 -8.29 14.32 -4.29
C VAL A 46 -7.74 15.66 -3.82
N LYS A 47 -7.97 15.96 -2.54
CA LYS A 47 -7.45 17.18 -1.89
C LYS A 47 -6.23 16.83 -1.05
N LEU A 48 -5.08 17.29 -1.46
CA LEU A 48 -3.81 17.20 -0.72
C LEU A 48 -3.31 18.60 -0.35
N PRO A 49 -2.44 18.74 0.66
CA PRO A 49 -1.82 20.01 0.99
C PRO A 49 -1.07 20.60 -0.21
N GLU A 50 -1.04 21.92 -0.31
CA GLU A 50 -0.35 22.63 -1.39
C GLU A 50 1.11 22.19 -1.49
N GLY A 51 1.59 21.99 -2.73
CA GLY A 51 2.97 21.58 -3.01
C GLY A 51 3.26 20.09 -2.80
N VAL A 52 2.25 19.27 -2.46
CA VAL A 52 2.36 17.81 -2.49
C VAL A 52 2.10 17.31 -3.91
N GLY A 53 3.06 16.57 -4.49
CA GLY A 53 2.90 15.95 -5.80
C GLY A 53 1.83 14.85 -5.77
N PHE A 54 0.92 14.84 -6.75
CA PHE A 54 -0.11 13.79 -6.86
C PHE A 54 0.03 13.03 -8.19
N TYR A 55 0.12 11.71 -8.09
CA TYR A 55 0.30 10.80 -9.23
C TYR A 55 -0.80 9.75 -9.23
N PRO A 56 -1.93 10.01 -9.90
CA PRO A 56 -3.05 9.08 -9.94
C PRO A 56 -2.74 7.84 -10.78
N VAL A 57 -3.22 6.68 -10.31
CA VAL A 57 -3.37 5.46 -11.09
C VAL A 57 -4.88 5.26 -11.29
N TYR A 58 -5.33 5.34 -12.54
CA TYR A 58 -6.75 5.36 -12.84
C TYR A 58 -7.32 3.97 -13.02
N TYR A 59 -8.27 3.62 -12.15
CA TYR A 59 -9.18 2.50 -12.36
C TYR A 59 -10.32 2.88 -13.32
N ASN A 60 -11.10 1.90 -13.76
CA ASN A 60 -12.10 2.04 -14.80
C ASN A 60 -11.49 2.67 -16.07
N SER A 61 -10.27 2.27 -16.40
CA SER A 61 -9.48 2.74 -17.52
C SER A 61 -9.07 1.57 -18.42
N PRO A 62 -8.53 1.81 -19.62
CA PRO A 62 -8.00 0.72 -20.45
C PRO A 62 -6.91 -0.11 -19.75
N GLU A 63 -6.10 0.52 -18.90
CA GLU A 63 -5.01 -0.12 -18.15
C GLU A 63 -5.55 -0.93 -16.97
N LEU A 64 -6.56 -0.42 -16.25
CA LEU A 64 -7.22 -1.06 -15.12
C LEU A 64 -8.74 -1.08 -15.33
N PRO A 65 -9.27 -2.00 -16.17
CA PRO A 65 -10.67 -2.02 -16.56
C PRO A 65 -11.60 -2.63 -15.50
N PHE A 66 -11.41 -2.25 -14.25
CA PHE A 66 -12.21 -2.70 -13.12
C PHE A 66 -12.22 -1.64 -12.01
N PRO A 67 -13.20 -1.70 -11.09
CA PRO A 67 -13.30 -0.77 -9.97
C PRO A 67 -12.10 -0.81 -9.03
N VAL A 68 -11.90 0.26 -8.26
CA VAL A 68 -10.83 0.40 -7.27
C VAL A 68 -10.78 -0.81 -6.34
N CYS A 69 -9.59 -1.38 -6.13
CA CYS A 69 -9.42 -2.51 -5.23
C CYS A 69 -9.67 -2.10 -3.77
N GLY A 70 -10.55 -2.85 -3.09
CA GLY A 70 -10.92 -2.60 -1.70
C GLY A 70 -10.30 -3.58 -0.72
N MET A 71 -9.80 -3.08 0.41
CA MET A 71 -9.25 -3.90 1.51
C MET A 71 -10.33 -4.40 2.48
N SER A 72 -11.59 -4.02 2.29
CA SER A 72 -12.74 -4.48 3.07
C SER A 72 -13.78 -5.13 2.17
N ASP A 73 -14.60 -6.02 2.74
CA ASP A 73 -15.73 -6.61 2.03
C ASP A 73 -16.81 -5.56 1.72
N GLU A 74 -16.89 -4.51 2.54
CA GLU A 74 -17.76 -3.36 2.35
C GLU A 74 -16.92 -2.11 2.21
N MET A 75 -17.06 -1.43 1.08
CA MET A 75 -16.39 -0.18 0.77
C MET A 75 -17.43 0.90 0.52
N PRO A 76 -17.15 2.18 0.82
CA PRO A 76 -18.09 3.29 0.58
C PRO A 76 -18.24 3.65 -0.91
N TYR A 77 -17.67 2.85 -1.80
CA TYR A 77 -17.73 2.99 -3.26
C TYR A 77 -17.69 1.60 -3.91
N GLU A 78 -18.08 1.52 -5.17
CA GLU A 78 -17.95 0.29 -5.95
C GLU A 78 -16.48 -0.15 -5.97
N SER A 79 -16.23 -1.40 -5.57
CA SER A 79 -14.87 -1.90 -5.41
C SER A 79 -14.67 -3.33 -5.89
N THR A 80 -13.47 -3.60 -6.37
CA THR A 80 -12.99 -4.94 -6.65
C THR A 80 -12.43 -5.55 -5.37
N ARG A 81 -13.01 -6.69 -4.94
CA ARG A 81 -12.44 -7.45 -3.82
C ARG A 81 -11.25 -8.27 -4.29
N TYR A 82 -10.13 -8.22 -3.58
CA TYR A 82 -8.92 -8.95 -3.96
C TYR A 82 -9.15 -10.45 -4.18
N ARG A 83 -10.05 -11.09 -3.41
CA ARG A 83 -10.39 -12.51 -3.55
C ARG A 83 -11.03 -12.87 -4.91
N TYR A 84 -11.55 -11.90 -5.63
CA TYR A 84 -12.19 -12.09 -6.92
C TYR A 84 -11.31 -11.61 -8.08
N MET A 85 -10.12 -11.13 -7.80
CA MET A 85 -9.18 -10.77 -8.85
C MET A 85 -8.71 -12.02 -9.59
N LYS A 86 -8.90 -11.99 -10.90
CA LYS A 86 -8.38 -13.02 -11.81
C LYS A 86 -6.89 -12.75 -12.10
N PRO A 87 -6.12 -13.75 -12.57
CA PRO A 87 -4.71 -13.55 -12.90
C PRO A 87 -4.44 -12.35 -13.81
N ASP A 88 -5.24 -12.18 -14.87
CA ASP A 88 -5.13 -11.06 -15.81
C ASP A 88 -5.38 -9.69 -15.16
N MET A 89 -6.22 -9.62 -14.12
CA MET A 89 -6.44 -8.41 -13.33
C MET A 89 -5.23 -8.11 -12.45
N VAL A 90 -4.61 -9.14 -11.86
CA VAL A 90 -3.39 -8.99 -11.06
C VAL A 90 -2.25 -8.50 -11.93
N ASP A 91 -2.06 -9.06 -13.12
CA ASP A 91 -1.03 -8.65 -14.09
C ASP A 91 -1.21 -7.18 -14.50
N LYS A 92 -2.45 -6.75 -14.79
CA LYS A 92 -2.76 -5.36 -15.11
C LYS A 92 -2.51 -4.42 -13.93
N PHE A 93 -2.88 -4.86 -12.72
CA PHE A 93 -2.63 -4.10 -11.49
C PHE A 93 -1.12 -3.92 -11.28
N GLU A 94 -0.34 -4.99 -11.40
CA GLU A 94 1.12 -4.94 -11.29
C GLU A 94 1.74 -4.03 -12.35
N ALA A 95 1.31 -4.14 -13.60
CA ALA A 95 1.82 -3.32 -14.69
C ALA A 95 1.53 -1.82 -14.46
N ALA A 96 0.30 -1.46 -14.07
CA ALA A 96 -0.12 -0.09 -13.88
C ALA A 96 0.59 0.56 -12.67
N PHE A 97 0.50 -0.07 -11.50
CA PHE A 97 1.14 0.45 -10.29
C PHE A 97 2.66 0.37 -10.35
N GLY A 98 3.23 -0.73 -10.85
CA GLY A 98 4.66 -0.89 -11.00
C GLY A 98 5.27 0.17 -11.91
N SER A 99 4.64 0.47 -13.05
CA SER A 99 5.07 1.53 -13.96
C SER A 99 4.96 2.91 -13.32
N ALA A 100 3.88 3.19 -12.58
CA ALA A 100 3.70 4.45 -11.86
C ALA A 100 4.78 4.63 -10.79
N VAL A 101 5.06 3.60 -10.01
CA VAL A 101 6.09 3.61 -8.95
C VAL A 101 7.46 3.90 -9.54
N LEU A 102 7.90 3.16 -10.57
CA LEU A 102 9.21 3.34 -11.19
C LEU A 102 9.37 4.74 -11.80
N ARG A 103 8.33 5.24 -12.48
CA ARG A 103 8.33 6.60 -13.02
C ARG A 103 8.48 7.65 -11.93
N VAL A 104 7.62 7.58 -10.89
CA VAL A 104 7.62 8.58 -9.82
C VAL A 104 8.90 8.53 -9.00
N VAL A 105 9.44 7.35 -8.72
CA VAL A 105 10.74 7.21 -8.03
C VAL A 105 11.85 7.88 -8.83
N LYS A 106 11.88 7.70 -10.15
CA LYS A 106 12.87 8.36 -11.02
C LYS A 106 12.74 9.89 -11.02
N GLU A 107 11.51 10.40 -11.07
CA GLU A 107 11.21 11.84 -11.12
C GLU A 107 11.37 12.51 -9.77
N PHE A 108 10.72 11.94 -8.77
CA PHE A 108 10.61 12.51 -7.41
C PHE A 108 11.84 12.18 -6.54
N ARG A 109 12.57 11.09 -6.77
CA ARG A 109 13.75 10.63 -6.01
C ARG A 109 13.48 10.63 -4.50
N PRO A 110 12.56 9.82 -4.01
CA PRO A 110 12.23 9.76 -2.58
C PRO A 110 13.40 9.20 -1.76
N ASP A 111 13.55 9.69 -0.52
CA ASP A 111 14.45 9.10 0.49
C ASP A 111 13.81 7.88 1.14
N VAL A 112 12.46 7.86 1.20
CA VAL A 112 11.66 6.76 1.77
C VAL A 112 10.35 6.62 1.04
N VAL A 113 9.90 5.38 0.89
CA VAL A 113 8.59 5.03 0.35
C VAL A 113 7.73 4.45 1.47
N ILE A 114 6.50 4.93 1.61
CA ILE A 114 5.54 4.45 2.60
C ILE A 114 4.35 3.83 1.85
N CYS A 115 4.17 2.51 2.01
CA CYS A 115 3.03 1.79 1.47
C CYS A 115 1.92 1.75 2.52
N HIS A 116 0.73 2.24 2.17
CA HIS A 116 -0.47 2.06 2.96
C HIS A 116 -1.14 0.76 2.54
N HIS A 117 -1.37 -0.12 3.52
CA HIS A 117 -1.74 -1.53 3.42
C HIS A 117 -0.59 -2.47 3.05
N LEU A 118 -0.47 -3.55 3.84
CA LEU A 118 0.50 -4.62 3.65
C LEU A 118 -0.12 -5.76 2.82
N TYR A 119 -0.41 -5.48 1.55
CA TYR A 119 -0.98 -6.47 0.65
C TYR A 119 -0.33 -6.41 -0.74
N LEU A 120 -1.01 -6.79 -1.81
CA LEU A 120 -0.49 -6.91 -3.17
C LEU A 120 0.39 -5.72 -3.60
N LEU A 121 -0.06 -4.47 -3.39
CA LEU A 121 0.70 -3.29 -3.78
C LEU A 121 2.04 -3.19 -3.03
N ALA A 122 2.06 -3.45 -1.73
CA ALA A 122 3.30 -3.39 -0.94
C ALA A 122 4.31 -4.43 -1.41
N ALA A 123 3.86 -5.62 -1.80
CA ALA A 123 4.71 -6.67 -2.37
C ALA A 123 5.33 -6.21 -3.70
N ILE A 124 4.51 -5.66 -4.61
CA ILE A 124 4.97 -5.10 -5.89
C ILE A 124 6.00 -4.00 -5.67
N VAL A 125 5.72 -3.05 -4.78
CA VAL A 125 6.65 -1.95 -4.46
C VAL A 125 7.97 -2.48 -3.93
N ARG A 126 7.95 -3.45 -3.00
CA ARG A 126 9.16 -4.05 -2.45
C ARG A 126 9.98 -4.79 -3.51
N GLU A 127 9.31 -5.51 -4.40
CA GLU A 127 9.98 -6.20 -5.51
C GLU A 127 10.67 -5.24 -6.48
N LYS A 128 10.00 -4.12 -6.84
CA LYS A 128 10.56 -3.12 -7.77
C LYS A 128 11.63 -2.23 -7.14
N LEU A 129 11.65 -2.06 -5.81
CA LEU A 129 12.51 -1.10 -5.10
C LEU A 129 13.39 -1.79 -4.04
N GLN A 130 14.16 -2.81 -4.46
CA GLN A 130 14.95 -3.66 -3.53
C GLN A 130 15.99 -2.88 -2.72
N ASP A 131 16.58 -1.84 -3.29
CA ASP A 131 17.66 -1.05 -2.67
C ASP A 131 17.15 0.22 -1.95
N MET A 132 15.82 0.40 -1.88
CA MET A 132 15.24 1.58 -1.24
C MET A 132 14.64 1.26 0.14
N ALA A 133 14.59 2.29 1.01
CA ALA A 133 13.83 2.22 2.24
C ALA A 133 12.34 2.20 1.92
N VAL A 134 11.69 1.04 2.08
CA VAL A 134 10.25 0.86 1.91
C VAL A 134 9.64 0.46 3.25
N TRP A 135 8.73 1.29 3.74
CA TRP A 135 7.97 1.06 4.97
C TRP A 135 6.53 0.69 4.64
N GLY A 136 5.96 -0.20 5.41
CA GLY A 136 4.56 -0.58 5.28
C GLY A 136 3.77 -0.16 6.51
N ILE A 137 2.59 0.43 6.31
CA ILE A 137 1.64 0.72 7.38
C ILE A 137 0.56 -0.36 7.34
N CYS A 138 0.50 -1.16 8.41
CA CYS A 138 -0.54 -2.17 8.59
C CYS A 138 -1.83 -1.50 9.07
N HIS A 139 -2.90 -1.66 8.32
CA HIS A 139 -4.24 -1.37 8.77
C HIS A 139 -4.93 -2.70 9.16
N GLY A 140 -5.82 -2.72 10.14
CA GLY A 140 -6.38 -3.96 10.71
C GLY A 140 -7.04 -4.90 9.70
N THR A 141 -7.48 -4.39 8.55
CA THR A 141 -8.03 -5.18 7.44
C THR A 141 -6.97 -6.00 6.69
N ASP A 142 -5.70 -5.60 6.72
CA ASP A 142 -4.61 -6.24 5.97
C ASP A 142 -4.40 -7.68 6.42
N LEU A 143 -4.27 -7.87 7.73
CA LEU A 143 -4.09 -9.20 8.32
C LEU A 143 -5.29 -10.10 8.00
N ARG A 144 -6.52 -9.56 8.11
CA ARG A 144 -7.73 -10.31 7.76
C ARG A 144 -7.70 -10.74 6.29
N GLN A 145 -7.35 -9.85 5.36
CA GLN A 145 -7.24 -10.18 3.94
C GLN A 145 -6.16 -11.24 3.68
N MET A 146 -5.01 -11.14 4.34
CA MET A 146 -3.92 -12.13 4.20
C MET A 146 -4.34 -13.52 4.68
N TYR A 147 -5.10 -13.61 5.78
CA TYR A 147 -5.56 -14.89 6.31
C TYR A 147 -6.73 -15.49 5.52
N THR A 148 -7.68 -14.66 5.09
CA THR A 148 -8.91 -15.13 4.43
C THR A 148 -8.76 -15.28 2.92
N ASN A 149 -7.83 -14.55 2.32
CA ASN A 149 -7.59 -14.52 0.88
C ASN A 149 -6.08 -14.57 0.64
N PRO A 150 -5.42 -15.71 0.88
CA PRO A 150 -4.04 -15.85 0.44
C PRO A 150 -4.05 -15.60 -1.08
N THR A 151 -3.49 -14.48 -1.50
CA THR A 151 -3.18 -14.28 -2.91
C THR A 151 -2.44 -15.52 -3.34
N ARG A 152 -2.79 -16.10 -4.47
CA ARG A 152 -1.98 -17.12 -5.14
C ARG A 152 -0.62 -16.49 -5.47
N ALA A 153 0.21 -16.37 -4.45
CA ALA A 153 1.61 -16.14 -4.62
C ALA A 153 2.13 -17.41 -5.28
N ARG A 154 2.19 -17.37 -6.61
CA ARG A 154 2.90 -18.33 -7.46
C ARG A 154 2.87 -19.78 -6.95
N GLU A 155 1.79 -20.49 -7.25
CA GLU A 155 1.73 -21.96 -7.11
C GLU A 155 2.67 -22.67 -8.08
N ASP A 156 3.45 -21.95 -8.89
CA ASP A 156 4.23 -22.51 -10.00
C ASP A 156 5.74 -22.63 -9.76
N THR A 157 6.19 -22.68 -8.51
CA THR A 157 7.57 -23.09 -8.26
C THR A 157 7.63 -24.15 -7.15
N PRO A 158 7.73 -25.45 -7.52
CA PRO A 158 8.00 -26.49 -6.55
C PRO A 158 9.43 -26.31 -6.03
N GLY A 159 9.59 -25.84 -4.80
CA GLY A 159 10.88 -25.92 -4.10
C GLY A 159 11.35 -24.68 -3.35
N ASP A 160 10.72 -23.52 -3.42
CA ASP A 160 11.24 -22.35 -2.72
C ASP A 160 10.43 -22.02 -1.45
N SER A 161 10.79 -22.71 -0.36
CA SER A 161 10.30 -22.41 0.99
C SER A 161 10.78 -21.05 1.53
N ARG A 162 11.73 -20.37 0.86
CA ARG A 162 12.25 -19.05 1.24
C ARG A 162 11.28 -17.93 0.85
N ALA A 163 10.59 -18.04 -0.29
CA ALA A 163 9.66 -17.01 -0.74
C ALA A 163 8.46 -16.77 0.20
N LYS A 164 8.08 -17.75 1.03
CA LYS A 164 7.04 -17.58 2.04
C LYS A 164 7.51 -16.80 3.28
N GLN A 165 8.79 -16.77 3.55
CA GLN A 165 9.38 -16.10 4.71
C GLN A 165 9.67 -14.61 4.43
N ASP A 166 9.96 -14.27 3.16
CA ASP A 166 10.29 -12.90 2.75
C ASP A 166 9.05 -12.02 2.48
N MET A 167 7.84 -12.60 2.43
CA MET A 167 6.59 -11.87 2.29
C MET A 167 5.97 -11.39 3.62
N LEU A 168 6.52 -11.79 4.74
CA LEU A 168 6.22 -11.16 6.03
C LEU A 168 7.20 -10.00 6.18
N PRO A 169 6.76 -8.74 6.07
CA PRO A 169 7.59 -7.66 6.58
C PRO A 169 7.89 -8.03 8.03
N ALA A 170 9.16 -7.94 8.41
CA ALA A 170 9.57 -8.14 9.78
C ALA A 170 8.79 -7.15 10.67
N CYS A 171 7.62 -7.54 11.10
CA CYS A 171 7.02 -7.07 12.33
C CYS A 171 7.89 -7.69 13.45
N SER A 172 9.10 -7.17 13.59
CA SER A 172 9.88 -7.31 14.79
C SER A 172 9.16 -6.48 15.86
N ALA A 173 8.07 -7.03 16.39
CA ALA A 173 7.70 -6.71 17.74
C ALA A 173 8.88 -7.20 18.56
N LYS A 174 9.72 -6.27 19.02
CA LYS A 174 10.68 -6.59 20.08
C LYS A 174 9.83 -7.06 21.25
N ASP A 175 9.91 -8.36 21.55
CA ASP A 175 9.45 -8.94 22.80
C ASP A 175 10.24 -8.26 23.95
N GLY A 176 9.81 -7.11 24.38
CA GLY A 176 10.47 -6.30 25.40
C GLY A 176 9.54 -5.79 26.49
N ASP A 177 8.24 -5.89 26.34
CA ASP A 177 7.29 -5.27 27.28
C ASP A 177 6.39 -6.23 28.09
N SER A 178 6.56 -7.54 27.97
CA SER A 178 5.78 -8.47 28.79
C SER A 178 6.30 -8.61 30.23
N GLU A 179 7.49 -8.13 30.54
CA GLU A 179 8.09 -8.26 31.88
C GLU A 179 7.79 -7.05 32.79
N LEU A 180 7.48 -5.88 32.20
CA LEU A 180 7.12 -4.68 32.96
C LEU A 180 5.69 -4.66 33.50
N LEU A 181 4.79 -5.42 32.90
CA LEU A 181 3.39 -5.52 33.35
C LEU A 181 3.21 -6.52 34.50
N ARG A 182 4.14 -7.45 34.73
CA ARG A 182 4.08 -8.41 35.85
C ARG A 182 4.60 -7.87 37.18
N ARG A 183 5.31 -6.74 37.20
CA ARG A 183 5.86 -6.13 38.43
C ARG A 183 4.97 -5.08 39.09
N ARG A 184 3.78 -4.81 38.57
CA ARG A 184 2.83 -3.84 39.16
C ARG A 184 1.56 -4.49 39.75
N ALA A 185 1.50 -5.82 39.86
CA ALA A 185 0.40 -6.57 40.46
C ALA A 185 0.94 -7.50 41.59
N GLY A 186 1.82 -6.98 42.42
CA GLY A 186 2.30 -7.58 43.64
C GLY A 186 2.45 -6.52 44.71
#